data_6249f8dd65ff06966618cf5fc8f1ec1c
#
_entry.id   6249f8dd65ff06966618cf5fc8f1ec1c
#
_cell.length_a   1.000
_cell.length_b   1.000
_cell.length_c   1.000
_cell.angle_alpha   90.00
_cell.angle_beta   90.00
_cell.angle_gamma   90.00
#
_symmetry.space_group_name_H-M   'P 1'
#
loop_
_entity.id
_entity.type
_entity.pdbx_description
1 polymer ?
#
loop_
_entity_poly.entity_id
_entity_poly.type
_entity_poly.pdbx_seq_one_letter_code
_entity_poly.pdbx_strand_id
1 'polypeptide(L)'
;MIKYKIFYILFLFTFLIKPLSAKEPSTLIKEIVDEASIILSSSDPVESKIIKLNNIAEINVDIDGIGMYTLGKYRKSLKDDQKIKYKKLFKSYFLISFSSRLVDYSAPKISVVSEKKINEKYTIVNTILEAPSKNPEIKIDWRIYTKNPERPLIRDLIVEGLSLARTQKEEFKSIIQNNEGDINYLFKSLEEFIIK
;
A
#
# COMPACT_ATOMS: atom_id res chain seq x y z
N MET A 1 35.01 43.42 52.41
CA MET A 1 35.34 42.39 51.41
C MET A 1 34.13 41.44 51.30
N ILE A 2 33.28 41.65 50.32
CA ILE A 2 32.07 40.88 50.12
C ILE A 2 32.36 39.79 49.07
N LYS A 3 32.32 38.52 49.48
CA LYS A 3 32.49 37.38 48.58
C LYS A 3 31.17 37.06 47.92
N TYR A 4 31.04 37.34 46.62
CA TYR A 4 29.89 36.90 45.81
C TYR A 4 30.03 35.41 45.51
N LYS A 5 29.17 34.57 46.05
CA LYS A 5 28.96 33.19 45.63
C LYS A 5 28.07 33.20 44.38
N ILE A 6 28.69 32.95 43.23
CA ILE A 6 27.97 32.75 41.98
C ILE A 6 27.35 31.34 42.05
N PHE A 7 26.03 31.27 42.14
CA PHE A 7 25.23 30.06 42.13
C PHE A 7 24.91 29.75 40.66
N TYR A 8 25.67 28.84 40.03
CA TYR A 8 25.37 28.31 38.70
C TYR A 8 24.15 27.42 38.79
N ILE A 9 22.98 27.95 38.39
CA ILE A 9 21.77 27.15 38.11
C ILE A 9 22.01 26.49 36.75
N LEU A 10 22.45 25.26 36.80
CA LEU A 10 22.49 24.39 35.62
C LEU A 10 21.05 24.02 35.24
N PHE A 11 20.46 24.79 34.33
CA PHE A 11 19.12 24.52 33.80
C PHE A 11 19.24 23.29 32.89
N LEU A 12 19.01 22.10 33.47
CA LEU A 12 18.96 20.83 32.77
C LEU A 12 17.72 20.81 31.88
N PHE A 13 17.87 21.28 30.64
CA PHE A 13 16.84 21.20 29.60
C PHE A 13 16.72 19.73 29.18
N THR A 14 15.96 18.94 29.92
CA THR A 14 15.57 17.60 29.50
C THR A 14 14.67 17.73 28.28
N PHE A 15 15.28 17.63 27.09
CA PHE A 15 14.57 17.36 25.86
C PHE A 15 13.80 16.07 26.07
N LEU A 16 12.48 16.15 26.30
CA LEU A 16 11.54 15.05 26.18
C LEU A 16 11.49 14.67 24.70
N ILE A 17 12.50 13.94 24.25
CA ILE A 17 12.46 13.21 22.98
C ILE A 17 11.33 12.19 23.16
N LYS A 18 10.13 12.53 22.72
CA LYS A 18 9.07 11.52 22.56
C LYS A 18 9.68 10.48 21.63
N PRO A 19 9.79 9.21 22.05
CA PRO A 19 10.18 8.17 21.12
C PRO A 19 9.15 8.22 19.99
N LEU A 20 9.61 8.55 18.79
CA LEU A 20 8.81 8.51 17.59
C LEU A 20 8.41 7.04 17.41
N SER A 21 7.16 6.75 17.79
CA SER A 21 6.68 5.37 17.85
C SER A 21 6.54 4.86 16.43
N ALA A 22 7.47 3.97 16.04
CA ALA A 22 7.35 3.21 14.82
C ALA A 22 6.00 2.46 14.84
N LYS A 23 5.18 2.66 13.81
CA LYS A 23 3.90 1.96 13.72
C LYS A 23 4.15 0.49 13.38
N GLU A 24 3.73 -0.41 14.25
CA GLU A 24 3.87 -1.84 13.99
C GLU A 24 3.04 -2.24 12.76
N PRO A 25 3.63 -3.03 11.84
CA PRO A 25 2.94 -3.44 10.61
C PRO A 25 1.62 -4.16 10.82
N SER A 26 1.51 -5.00 11.84
CA SER A 26 0.26 -5.68 12.22
C SER A 26 -0.82 -4.71 12.68
N THR A 27 -0.46 -3.71 13.47
CA THR A 27 -1.36 -2.63 13.88
C THR A 27 -1.83 -1.82 12.68
N LEU A 28 -0.91 -1.48 11.75
CA LEU A 28 -1.26 -0.78 10.51
C LEU A 28 -2.32 -1.55 9.72
N ILE A 29 -2.11 -2.86 9.51
CA ILE A 29 -3.05 -3.68 8.74
C ILE A 29 -4.39 -3.78 9.45
N LYS A 30 -4.38 -3.97 10.78
CA LYS A 30 -5.62 -4.00 11.55
C LYS A 30 -6.44 -2.73 11.38
N GLU A 31 -5.83 -1.55 11.52
CA GLU A 31 -6.50 -0.26 11.37
C GLU A 31 -7.06 -0.06 9.96
N ILE A 32 -6.28 -0.40 8.91
CA ILE A 32 -6.72 -0.31 7.51
C ILE A 32 -7.94 -1.19 7.26
N VAL A 33 -7.90 -2.43 7.75
CA VAL A 33 -8.98 -3.39 7.57
C VAL A 33 -10.24 -2.96 8.33
N ASP A 34 -10.10 -2.51 9.57
CA ASP A 34 -11.21 -2.02 10.39
C ASP A 34 -11.87 -0.79 9.71
N GLU A 35 -11.08 0.18 9.23
CA GLU A 35 -11.57 1.36 8.53
C GLU A 35 -12.27 1.00 7.21
N ALA A 36 -11.67 0.13 6.39
CA ALA A 36 -12.29 -0.34 5.16
C ALA A 36 -13.60 -1.09 5.43
N SER A 37 -13.65 -1.90 6.48
CA SER A 37 -14.87 -2.64 6.88
C SER A 37 -16.00 -1.70 7.29
N ILE A 38 -15.70 -0.63 8.03
CA ILE A 38 -16.66 0.42 8.40
C ILE A 38 -17.22 1.10 7.14
N ILE A 39 -16.36 1.47 6.19
CA ILE A 39 -16.78 2.11 4.94
C ILE A 39 -17.68 1.18 4.12
N LEU A 40 -17.27 -0.08 3.96
CA LEU A 40 -18.01 -1.06 3.16
C LEU A 40 -19.39 -1.39 3.74
N SER A 41 -19.51 -1.44 5.08
CA SER A 41 -20.76 -1.70 5.78
C SER A 41 -21.66 -0.47 5.95
N SER A 42 -21.19 0.74 5.62
CA SER A 42 -21.99 1.96 5.73
C SER A 42 -23.14 1.98 4.72
N SER A 43 -24.14 2.82 4.97
CA SER A 43 -25.23 3.11 4.01
C SER A 43 -24.87 4.17 2.97
N ASP A 44 -23.60 4.58 2.91
CA ASP A 44 -23.13 5.60 1.96
C ASP A 44 -23.32 5.16 0.50
N PRO A 45 -23.55 6.10 -0.42
CA PRO A 45 -23.53 5.81 -1.86
C PRO A 45 -22.19 5.16 -2.29
N VAL A 46 -22.25 4.31 -3.31
CA VAL A 46 -21.08 3.57 -3.83
C VAL A 46 -19.92 4.52 -4.18
N GLU A 47 -20.21 5.64 -4.80
CA GLU A 47 -19.22 6.66 -5.19
C GLU A 47 -18.49 7.24 -3.96
N SER A 48 -19.22 7.47 -2.87
CA SER A 48 -18.63 7.93 -1.61
C SER A 48 -17.71 6.87 -0.99
N LYS A 49 -18.13 5.61 -1.02
CA LYS A 49 -17.28 4.48 -0.56
C LYS A 49 -16.00 4.38 -1.38
N ILE A 50 -16.10 4.49 -2.70
CA ILE A 50 -14.95 4.49 -3.62
C ILE A 50 -13.95 5.59 -3.25
N ILE A 51 -14.42 6.81 -3.05
CA ILE A 51 -13.55 7.94 -2.68
C ILE A 51 -12.83 7.65 -1.35
N LYS A 52 -13.54 7.18 -0.34
CA LYS A 52 -12.96 6.86 0.98
C LYS A 52 -11.95 5.71 0.91
N LEU A 53 -12.25 4.64 0.17
CA LEU A 53 -11.33 3.51 -0.04
C LEU A 53 -10.08 3.94 -0.80
N ASN A 54 -10.22 4.79 -1.83
CA ASN A 54 -9.08 5.33 -2.57
C ASN A 54 -8.18 6.18 -1.67
N ASN A 55 -8.73 6.97 -0.75
CA ASN A 55 -7.95 7.73 0.23
C ASN A 55 -7.13 6.79 1.16
N ILE A 56 -7.74 5.70 1.64
CA ILE A 56 -7.01 4.68 2.42
C ILE A 56 -5.83 4.14 1.60
N ALA A 57 -6.07 3.78 0.34
CA ALA A 57 -5.03 3.25 -0.53
C ALA A 57 -3.91 4.27 -0.80
N GLU A 58 -4.23 5.53 -1.07
CA GLU A 58 -3.23 6.58 -1.32
C GLU A 58 -2.31 6.85 -0.12
N ILE A 59 -2.84 6.71 1.10
CA ILE A 59 -2.07 6.93 2.33
C ILE A 59 -1.18 5.73 2.66
N ASN A 60 -1.68 4.51 2.47
CA ASN A 60 -1.10 3.31 3.05
C ASN A 60 -0.40 2.39 2.04
N VAL A 61 -0.58 2.62 0.73
CA VAL A 61 0.03 1.80 -0.33
C VAL A 61 1.13 2.58 -1.06
N ASP A 62 2.27 1.95 -1.29
CA ASP A 62 3.34 2.48 -2.15
C ASP A 62 2.98 2.28 -3.64
N ILE A 63 1.95 3.00 -4.10
CA ILE A 63 1.42 2.88 -5.47
C ILE A 63 2.53 3.13 -6.50
N ASP A 64 3.37 4.13 -6.30
CA ASP A 64 4.51 4.44 -7.17
C ASP A 64 5.53 3.29 -7.20
N GLY A 65 5.87 2.76 -6.03
CA GLY A 65 6.80 1.63 -5.91
C GLY A 65 6.28 0.35 -6.55
N ILE A 66 4.99 0.05 -6.40
CA ILE A 66 4.33 -1.08 -7.07
C ILE A 66 4.33 -0.85 -8.59
N GLY A 67 3.94 0.34 -9.06
CA GLY A 67 3.94 0.69 -10.48
C GLY A 67 5.32 0.51 -11.10
N MET A 68 6.36 1.04 -10.49
CA MET A 68 7.72 0.86 -10.99
C MET A 68 8.21 -0.61 -10.94
N TYR A 69 7.68 -1.41 -10.01
CA TYR A 69 7.96 -2.84 -9.96
C TYR A 69 7.28 -3.58 -11.12
N THR A 70 6.04 -3.24 -11.47
CA THR A 70 5.28 -3.91 -12.54
C THR A 70 5.85 -3.67 -13.93
N LEU A 71 6.59 -2.59 -14.16
CA LEU A 71 7.35 -2.38 -15.40
C LEU A 71 8.54 -3.35 -15.60
N GLY A 72 9.01 -3.99 -14.52
CA GLY A 72 10.13 -4.91 -14.59
C GLY A 72 11.38 -4.29 -15.22
N LYS A 73 11.93 -4.94 -16.28
CA LYS A 73 13.13 -4.45 -16.97
C LYS A 73 12.90 -3.14 -17.73
N TYR A 74 11.69 -2.90 -18.22
CA TYR A 74 11.35 -1.75 -19.06
C TYR A 74 11.48 -0.41 -18.31
N ARG A 75 11.36 -0.38 -16.96
CA ARG A 75 11.57 0.82 -16.16
C ARG A 75 12.93 1.52 -16.37
N LYS A 76 13.95 0.76 -16.81
CA LYS A 76 15.31 1.28 -17.02
C LYS A 76 15.47 2.05 -18.32
N SER A 77 14.65 1.75 -19.32
CA SER A 77 14.69 2.39 -20.65
C SER A 77 13.73 3.57 -20.81
N LEU A 78 12.86 3.81 -19.82
CA LEU A 78 11.94 4.94 -19.85
C LEU A 78 12.67 6.27 -19.66
N LYS A 79 12.34 7.24 -20.51
CA LYS A 79 12.66 8.65 -20.31
C LYS A 79 11.88 9.22 -19.11
N ASP A 80 12.30 10.36 -18.59
CA ASP A 80 11.69 10.90 -17.37
C ASP A 80 10.23 11.36 -17.58
N ASP A 81 9.90 11.91 -18.73
CA ASP A 81 8.52 12.22 -19.14
C ASP A 81 7.63 10.98 -19.21
N GLN A 82 8.16 9.88 -19.77
CA GLN A 82 7.47 8.59 -19.80
C GLN A 82 7.27 8.00 -18.39
N LYS A 83 8.24 8.15 -17.50
CA LYS A 83 8.09 7.71 -16.09
C LYS A 83 6.98 8.50 -15.39
N ILE A 84 6.93 9.82 -15.59
CA ILE A 84 5.88 10.69 -15.03
C ILE A 84 4.51 10.27 -15.60
N LYS A 85 4.39 10.12 -16.93
CA LYS A 85 3.16 9.66 -17.58
C LYS A 85 2.72 8.31 -17.02
N TYR A 86 3.63 7.33 -16.95
CA TYR A 86 3.32 6.00 -16.45
C TYR A 86 2.83 6.02 -15.00
N LYS A 87 3.51 6.72 -14.10
CA LYS A 87 3.08 6.83 -12.70
C LYS A 87 1.66 7.36 -12.57
N LYS A 88 1.31 8.38 -13.35
CA LYS A 88 -0.04 8.93 -13.36
C LYS A 88 -1.08 7.91 -13.85
N LEU A 89 -0.80 7.24 -14.96
CA LEU A 89 -1.68 6.21 -15.51
C LEU A 89 -1.82 5.03 -14.56
N PHE A 90 -0.70 4.54 -14.01
CA PHE A 90 -0.72 3.42 -13.06
C PHE A 90 -1.49 3.76 -11.79
N LYS A 91 -1.33 4.97 -11.24
CA LYS A 91 -2.09 5.40 -10.06
C LYS A 91 -3.60 5.36 -10.33
N SER A 92 -4.06 5.93 -11.44
CA SER A 92 -5.49 5.92 -11.81
C SER A 92 -5.99 4.48 -12.02
N TYR A 93 -5.27 3.67 -12.78
CA TYR A 93 -5.58 2.26 -12.99
C TYR A 93 -5.68 1.49 -11.67
N PHE A 94 -4.69 1.66 -10.78
CA PHE A 94 -4.65 0.99 -9.48
C PHE A 94 -5.85 1.34 -8.62
N LEU A 95 -6.17 2.63 -8.48
CA LEU A 95 -7.26 3.10 -7.64
C LEU A 95 -8.62 2.61 -8.15
N ILE A 96 -8.87 2.66 -9.46
CA ILE A 96 -10.09 2.13 -10.07
C ILE A 96 -10.20 0.61 -9.86
N SER A 97 -9.12 -0.13 -10.15
CA SER A 97 -9.10 -1.59 -10.00
C SER A 97 -9.26 -2.03 -8.54
N PHE A 98 -8.69 -1.28 -7.61
CA PHE A 98 -8.75 -1.55 -6.18
C PHE A 98 -10.16 -1.32 -5.64
N SER A 99 -10.69 -0.13 -5.83
CA SER A 99 -11.98 0.26 -5.25
C SER A 99 -13.16 -0.49 -5.87
N SER A 100 -13.17 -0.68 -7.20
CA SER A 100 -14.25 -1.41 -7.88
C SER A 100 -14.39 -2.87 -7.40
N ARG A 101 -13.27 -3.50 -7.04
CA ARG A 101 -13.32 -4.87 -6.50
C ARG A 101 -13.77 -4.92 -5.04
N LEU A 102 -13.46 -3.89 -4.26
CA LEU A 102 -13.78 -3.88 -2.83
C LEU A 102 -15.24 -3.53 -2.54
N VAL A 103 -15.86 -2.65 -3.32
CA VAL A 103 -17.25 -2.21 -3.06
C VAL A 103 -18.28 -3.34 -3.19
N ASP A 104 -17.93 -4.43 -3.87
CA ASP A 104 -18.78 -5.62 -3.99
C ASP A 104 -18.77 -6.48 -2.70
N TYR A 105 -17.83 -6.25 -1.79
CA TYR A 105 -17.76 -6.96 -0.51
C TYR A 105 -18.57 -6.23 0.57
N SER A 106 -19.44 -6.95 1.25
CA SER A 106 -20.15 -6.44 2.42
C SER A 106 -19.44 -6.89 3.70
N ALA A 107 -18.79 -5.94 4.39
CA ALA A 107 -18.19 -6.11 5.72
C ALA A 107 -17.27 -7.35 5.86
N PRO A 108 -16.14 -7.41 5.13
CA PRO A 108 -15.21 -8.52 5.25
C PRO A 108 -14.61 -8.54 6.67
N LYS A 109 -14.63 -9.69 7.31
CA LYS A 109 -13.91 -9.91 8.56
C LYS A 109 -12.53 -10.45 8.26
N ILE A 110 -11.49 -9.69 8.60
CA ILE A 110 -10.09 -10.08 8.43
C ILE A 110 -9.43 -10.09 9.79
N SER A 111 -8.83 -11.23 10.15
CA SER A 111 -8.13 -11.42 11.41
C SER A 111 -6.62 -11.50 11.19
N VAL A 112 -5.83 -10.70 11.93
CA VAL A 112 -4.37 -10.79 11.91
C VAL A 112 -3.94 -12.06 12.66
N VAL A 113 -3.17 -12.91 12.00
CA VAL A 113 -2.70 -14.18 12.53
C VAL A 113 -1.27 -14.08 13.06
N SER A 114 -0.40 -13.46 12.29
CA SER A 114 1.02 -13.32 12.63
C SER A 114 1.71 -12.21 11.88
N GLU A 115 2.88 -11.83 12.37
CA GLU A 115 3.79 -10.89 11.73
C GLU A 115 5.17 -11.50 11.65
N LYS A 116 5.87 -11.34 10.53
CA LYS A 116 7.23 -11.84 10.33
C LYS A 116 8.09 -10.82 9.60
N LYS A 117 9.13 -10.33 10.26
CA LYS A 117 10.19 -9.54 9.60
C LYS A 117 10.97 -10.45 8.65
N ILE A 118 10.98 -10.10 7.36
CA ILE A 118 11.68 -10.86 6.32
C ILE A 118 13.13 -10.38 6.19
N ASN A 119 13.33 -9.07 6.25
CA ASN A 119 14.65 -8.42 6.23
C ASN A 119 14.50 -6.96 6.70
N GLU A 120 15.57 -6.17 6.60
CA GLU A 120 15.59 -4.77 7.03
C GLU A 120 14.59 -3.85 6.31
N LYS A 121 14.02 -4.31 5.19
CA LYS A 121 13.13 -3.49 4.36
C LYS A 121 11.70 -3.99 4.33
N TYR A 122 11.46 -5.25 4.72
CA TYR A 122 10.16 -5.88 4.52
C TYR A 122 9.71 -6.72 5.72
N THR A 123 8.46 -6.53 6.06
CA THR A 123 7.72 -7.36 6.99
C THR A 123 6.50 -7.95 6.27
N ILE A 124 6.15 -9.19 6.58
CA ILE A 124 4.89 -9.84 6.14
C ILE A 124 3.96 -9.87 7.34
N VAL A 125 2.73 -9.38 7.15
CA VAL A 125 1.61 -9.61 8.07
C VAL A 125 0.70 -10.63 7.44
N ASN A 126 0.46 -11.72 8.14
CA ASN A 126 -0.42 -12.80 7.69
C ASN A 126 -1.81 -12.57 8.27
N THR A 127 -2.82 -12.63 7.43
CA THR A 127 -4.22 -12.48 7.81
C THR A 127 -5.08 -13.57 7.21
N ILE A 128 -6.23 -13.78 7.81
CA ILE A 128 -7.28 -14.66 7.32
C ILE A 128 -8.53 -13.82 7.10
N LEU A 129 -9.07 -13.87 5.88
CA LEU A 129 -10.39 -13.38 5.57
C LEU A 129 -11.41 -14.49 5.88
N GLU A 130 -12.27 -14.23 6.86
CA GLU A 130 -13.34 -15.14 7.23
C GLU A 130 -14.36 -15.23 6.10
N ALA A 131 -14.65 -16.44 5.65
CA ALA A 131 -15.65 -16.65 4.62
C ALA A 131 -17.06 -16.67 5.24
N PRO A 132 -18.06 -16.09 4.59
CA PRO A 132 -19.44 -16.26 5.01
C PRO A 132 -19.87 -17.72 4.83
N SER A 133 -20.30 -18.36 5.94
CA SER A 133 -20.83 -19.72 6.05
C SER A 133 -19.88 -20.85 5.61
N LYS A 134 -20.16 -21.63 4.59
CA LYS A 134 -19.45 -22.89 4.26
C LYS A 134 -18.25 -22.77 3.31
N ASN A 135 -17.86 -21.56 2.93
CA ASN A 135 -16.70 -21.36 2.06
C ASN A 135 -15.38 -21.47 2.85
N PRO A 136 -14.27 -21.88 2.25
CA PRO A 136 -12.99 -21.89 2.93
C PRO A 136 -12.52 -20.46 3.25
N GLU A 137 -11.82 -20.32 4.37
CA GLU A 137 -11.09 -19.09 4.70
C GLU A 137 -10.05 -18.76 3.62
N ILE A 138 -9.82 -17.47 3.38
CA ILE A 138 -8.84 -17.01 2.40
C ILE A 138 -7.64 -16.43 3.14
N LYS A 139 -6.46 -16.95 2.84
CA LYS A 139 -5.20 -16.42 3.40
C LYS A 139 -4.75 -15.22 2.59
N ILE A 140 -4.47 -14.12 3.29
CA ILE A 140 -3.94 -12.89 2.71
C ILE A 140 -2.68 -12.49 3.46
N ASP A 141 -1.56 -12.44 2.74
CA ASP A 141 -0.29 -11.97 3.26
C ASP A 141 -0.02 -10.56 2.73
N TRP A 142 0.21 -9.63 3.65
CA TRP A 142 0.50 -8.23 3.34
C TRP A 142 2.00 -8.01 3.39
N ARG A 143 2.63 -7.71 2.24
CA ARG A 143 4.04 -7.34 2.20
C ARG A 143 4.19 -5.85 2.42
N ILE A 144 4.77 -5.48 3.55
CA ILE A 144 4.90 -4.10 4.00
C ILE A 144 6.35 -3.66 3.89
N TYR A 145 6.59 -2.51 3.29
CA TYR A 145 7.89 -1.87 3.22
C TYR A 145 8.12 -1.07 4.49
N THR A 146 9.06 -1.50 5.29
CA THR A 146 9.34 -1.01 6.65
C THR A 146 10.71 -0.34 6.78
N LYS A 147 11.37 0.01 5.65
CA LYS A 147 12.64 0.73 5.69
C LYS A 147 12.54 2.09 6.39
N ASN A 148 11.39 2.77 6.24
CA ASN A 148 11.02 3.90 7.07
C ASN A 148 9.99 3.42 8.10
N PRO A 149 10.37 3.21 9.37
CA PRO A 149 9.48 2.68 10.38
C PRO A 149 8.36 3.67 10.78
N GLU A 150 8.56 4.97 10.53
CA GLU A 150 7.55 6.00 10.79
C GLU A 150 6.43 6.01 9.75
N ARG A 151 6.72 5.48 8.55
CA ARG A 151 5.78 5.42 7.43
C ARG A 151 5.88 4.09 6.69
N PRO A 152 5.45 2.99 7.31
CA PRO A 152 5.36 1.71 6.62
C PRO A 152 4.30 1.78 5.52
N LEU A 153 4.56 1.15 4.36
CA LEU A 153 3.67 1.16 3.20
C LEU A 153 3.48 -0.25 2.64
N ILE A 154 2.25 -0.58 2.27
CA ILE A 154 1.93 -1.84 1.60
C ILE A 154 2.54 -1.83 0.19
N ARG A 155 3.25 -2.91 -0.18
CA ARG A 155 3.85 -3.09 -1.52
C ARG A 155 3.38 -4.31 -2.27
N ASP A 156 2.64 -5.20 -1.62
CA ASP A 156 2.06 -6.37 -2.27
C ASP A 156 0.97 -6.99 -1.40
N LEU A 157 -0.01 -7.59 -2.04
CA LEU A 157 -0.95 -8.53 -1.45
C LEU A 157 -0.70 -9.89 -2.08
N ILE A 158 -0.58 -10.91 -1.23
CA ILE A 158 -0.39 -12.29 -1.65
C ILE A 158 -1.64 -13.05 -1.17
N VAL A 159 -2.52 -13.38 -2.10
CA VAL A 159 -3.79 -14.07 -1.84
C VAL A 159 -3.62 -15.53 -2.20
N GLU A 160 -3.80 -16.43 -1.25
CA GLU A 160 -3.59 -17.88 -1.43
C GLU A 160 -2.24 -18.20 -2.08
N GLY A 161 -1.19 -17.48 -1.70
CA GLY A 161 0.17 -17.64 -2.26
C GLY A 161 0.42 -16.92 -3.58
N LEU A 162 -0.59 -16.31 -4.20
CA LEU A 162 -0.46 -15.57 -5.46
C LEU A 162 -0.20 -14.08 -5.19
N SER A 163 0.99 -13.59 -5.54
CA SER A 163 1.36 -12.18 -5.45
C SER A 163 0.66 -11.35 -6.53
N LEU A 164 -0.18 -10.40 -6.12
CA LEU A 164 -0.91 -9.54 -7.07
C LEU A 164 0.03 -8.62 -7.84
N ALA A 165 1.05 -8.07 -7.18
CA ALA A 165 2.05 -7.24 -7.86
C ALA A 165 2.87 -8.01 -8.90
N ARG A 166 3.18 -9.29 -8.62
CA ARG A 166 3.87 -10.16 -9.59
C ARG A 166 2.97 -10.50 -10.77
N THR A 167 1.72 -10.86 -10.53
CA THR A 167 0.74 -11.15 -11.59
C THR A 167 0.61 -9.95 -12.51
N GLN A 168 0.42 -8.77 -11.96
CA GLN A 168 0.31 -7.53 -12.74
C GLN A 168 1.58 -7.23 -13.56
N LYS A 169 2.76 -7.53 -13.00
CA LYS A 169 4.03 -7.40 -13.73
C LYS A 169 4.08 -8.33 -14.95
N GLU A 170 3.66 -9.57 -14.82
CA GLU A 170 3.67 -10.51 -15.96
C GLU A 170 2.60 -10.13 -17.00
N GLU A 171 1.45 -9.64 -16.60
CA GLU A 171 0.43 -9.09 -17.51
C GLU A 171 0.97 -7.90 -18.32
N PHE A 172 1.57 -6.91 -17.65
CA PHE A 172 2.15 -5.75 -18.33
C PHE A 172 3.31 -6.12 -19.26
N LYS A 173 4.15 -7.06 -18.81
CA LYS A 173 5.21 -7.62 -19.64
C LYS A 173 4.65 -8.29 -20.89
N SER A 174 3.56 -9.04 -20.77
CA SER A 174 2.90 -9.70 -21.91
C SER A 174 2.38 -8.66 -22.91
N ILE A 175 1.69 -7.61 -22.44
CA ILE A 175 1.21 -6.51 -23.31
C ILE A 175 2.38 -5.91 -24.10
N ILE A 176 3.49 -5.58 -23.44
CA ILE A 176 4.64 -4.95 -24.10
C ILE A 176 5.29 -5.95 -25.09
N GLN A 177 5.49 -7.21 -24.69
CA GLN A 177 6.15 -8.22 -25.54
C GLN A 177 5.33 -8.56 -26.78
N ASN A 178 4.02 -8.67 -26.67
CA ASN A 178 3.13 -8.95 -27.80
C ASN A 178 3.04 -7.80 -28.81
N ASN A 179 3.60 -6.64 -28.45
CA ASN A 179 3.65 -5.44 -29.28
C ASN A 179 5.12 -4.99 -29.51
N GLU A 180 5.98 -5.90 -29.90
CA GLU A 180 7.38 -5.66 -30.33
C GLU A 180 8.25 -4.96 -29.25
N GLY A 181 7.85 -4.99 -28.01
CA GLY A 181 8.55 -4.33 -26.91
C GLY A 181 8.21 -2.84 -26.72
N ASP A 182 7.25 -2.31 -27.48
CA ASP A 182 6.84 -0.91 -27.38
C ASP A 182 5.96 -0.67 -26.15
N ILE A 183 6.49 0.15 -25.23
CA ILE A 183 5.82 0.53 -23.98
C ILE A 183 4.55 1.38 -24.20
N ASN A 184 4.42 2.04 -25.35
CA ASN A 184 3.27 2.89 -25.64
C ASN A 184 1.97 2.09 -25.72
N TYR A 185 2.02 0.82 -26.08
CA TYR A 185 0.85 -0.08 -26.03
C TYR A 185 0.35 -0.32 -24.61
N LEU A 186 1.28 -0.42 -23.64
CA LEU A 186 0.87 -0.47 -22.23
C LEU A 186 0.20 0.83 -21.80
N PHE A 187 0.76 1.99 -22.17
CA PHE A 187 0.16 3.27 -21.83
C PHE A 187 -1.25 3.39 -22.42
N LYS A 188 -1.41 3.02 -23.68
CA LYS A 188 -2.73 2.99 -24.34
C LYS A 188 -3.71 2.06 -23.62
N SER A 189 -3.29 0.85 -23.27
CA SER A 189 -4.14 -0.10 -22.53
C SER A 189 -4.60 0.45 -21.18
N LEU A 190 -3.70 1.16 -20.46
CA LEU A 190 -4.06 1.80 -19.20
C LEU A 190 -5.02 2.97 -19.41
N GLU A 191 -4.80 3.81 -20.44
CA GLU A 191 -5.71 4.90 -20.79
C GLU A 191 -7.10 4.38 -21.14
N GLU A 192 -7.20 3.35 -21.97
CA GLU A 192 -8.48 2.71 -22.33
C GLU A 192 -9.21 2.10 -21.13
N PHE A 193 -8.48 1.57 -20.15
CA PHE A 193 -9.07 1.05 -18.93
C PHE A 193 -9.66 2.17 -18.04
N ILE A 194 -8.97 3.31 -17.95
CA ILE A 194 -9.35 4.44 -17.09
C ILE A 194 -10.63 5.15 -17.57
N ILE A 195 -10.89 5.14 -18.88
CA ILE A 195 -12.05 5.83 -19.48
C ILE A 195 -13.32 4.96 -19.60
N LYS A 196 -13.24 3.68 -19.25
CA LYS A 196 -14.38 2.75 -19.22
C LYS A 196 -15.18 2.88 -17.95
#